data_10616548049da2ed5c35642b9ece0740
#
_entry.id   10616548049da2ed5c35642b9ece0740
#
_cell.length_a   1.000
_cell.length_b   1.000
_cell.length_c   1.000
_cell.angle_alpha   90.00
_cell.angle_beta   90.00
_cell.angle_gamma   90.00
#
_symmetry.space_group_name_H-M   'P 1'
#
loop_
_entity.id
_entity.type
_entity.pdbx_description
1 polymer ?
#
loop_
_entity_poly.entity_id
_entity_poly.type
_entity_poly.pdbx_seq_one_letter_code
_entity_poly.pdbx_strand_id
1 'polypeptide(L)'
;MSYDHKISDLKYRINSLVPKNICQKIIEVFEKYPELTEPENSYKYQTKKIEIDNFKCLNLSRIQNPNEDILYALNEAKKYISIMIANYVLYIKSKKISPTFSDKLISSSSNIRILKYEKGQCIKDHTDVDSTIRASCTLNLNKNYEGGQFKFFDGQIKEVFKTGDAMIFPAEPIWIHGTEPITKGIRYSINCFLYT
;
A
#
# COMPACT_ATOMS: atom_id res chain seq x y z
N MET A 1 18.86 25.61 -16.19
CA MET A 1 18.82 24.27 -15.61
C MET A 1 17.60 23.56 -16.17
N SER A 2 17.74 22.52 -16.98
CA SER A 2 16.62 21.70 -17.42
C SER A 2 16.26 20.75 -16.28
N TYR A 3 15.03 20.82 -15.77
CA TYR A 3 14.49 19.83 -14.85
C TYR A 3 13.97 18.66 -15.69
N ASP A 4 14.73 17.58 -15.77
CA ASP A 4 14.34 16.36 -16.48
C ASP A 4 13.79 15.31 -15.50
N HIS A 5 12.71 15.69 -14.77
CA HIS A 5 12.00 14.77 -13.87
C HIS A 5 10.83 14.12 -14.57
N LYS A 6 10.76 12.80 -14.49
CA LYS A 6 9.62 12.00 -14.94
C LYS A 6 8.62 11.85 -13.80
N ILE A 7 7.34 11.72 -14.12
CA ILE A 7 6.30 11.45 -13.12
C ILE A 7 6.64 10.19 -12.29
N SER A 8 7.25 9.19 -12.92
CA SER A 8 7.71 7.97 -12.25
C SER A 8 8.73 8.20 -11.13
N ASP A 9 9.43 9.35 -11.13
CA ASP A 9 10.41 9.69 -10.11
C ASP A 9 9.77 10.09 -8.79
N LEU A 10 8.47 10.30 -8.76
CA LEU A 10 7.72 10.58 -7.54
C LEU A 10 7.34 9.32 -6.75
N LYS A 11 7.47 8.14 -7.32
CA LYS A 11 7.33 6.88 -6.58
C LYS A 11 8.67 6.43 -6.02
N TYR A 12 8.65 5.81 -4.87
CA TYR A 12 9.85 5.31 -4.20
C TYR A 12 9.65 3.89 -3.71
N ARG A 13 10.62 3.02 -3.99
CA ARG A 13 10.58 1.61 -3.63
C ARG A 13 11.82 1.22 -2.82
N ILE A 14 11.62 0.39 -1.80
CA ILE A 14 12.69 -0.31 -1.08
C ILE A 14 12.46 -1.81 -1.26
N ASN A 15 13.47 -2.52 -1.75
CA ASN A 15 13.42 -3.98 -1.88
C ASN A 15 13.76 -4.63 -0.54
N SER A 16 13.01 -5.68 -0.18
CA SER A 16 13.26 -6.50 1.03
C SER A 16 13.33 -5.67 2.32
N LEU A 17 12.51 -4.61 2.44
CA LEU A 17 12.45 -3.77 3.62
C LEU A 17 11.94 -4.55 4.84
N VAL A 18 10.89 -5.35 4.64
CA VAL A 18 10.29 -6.16 5.71
C VAL A 18 10.92 -7.55 5.70
N PRO A 19 11.54 -8.02 6.81
CA PRO A 19 12.09 -9.37 6.89
C PRO A 19 11.03 -10.45 6.62
N LYS A 20 11.41 -11.53 5.95
CA LYS A 20 10.48 -12.60 5.54
C LYS A 20 9.74 -13.23 6.71
N ASN A 21 10.41 -13.42 7.85
CA ASN A 21 9.78 -13.97 9.07
C ASN A 21 8.73 -13.03 9.65
N ILE A 22 8.90 -11.72 9.53
CA ILE A 22 7.90 -10.73 9.95
C ILE A 22 6.71 -10.75 8.99
N CYS A 23 6.97 -10.77 7.67
CA CYS A 23 5.92 -10.92 6.67
C CYS A 23 5.06 -12.16 6.94
N GLN A 24 5.70 -13.31 7.22
CA GLN A 24 5.01 -14.56 7.50
C GLN A 24 4.14 -14.46 8.75
N LYS A 25 4.66 -13.91 9.86
CA LYS A 25 3.89 -13.70 11.09
C LYS A 25 2.66 -12.79 10.89
N ILE A 26 2.79 -11.74 10.09
CA ILE A 26 1.66 -10.84 9.78
C ILE A 26 0.59 -11.59 8.98
N ILE A 27 0.98 -12.46 8.03
CA ILE A 27 0.05 -13.33 7.29
C ILE A 27 -0.66 -14.29 8.25
N GLU A 28 0.07 -14.92 9.17
CA GLU A 28 -0.50 -15.82 10.18
C GLU A 28 -1.53 -15.13 11.05
N VAL A 29 -1.30 -13.86 11.43
CA VAL A 29 -2.30 -13.06 12.16
C VAL A 29 -3.56 -12.87 11.32
N PHE A 30 -3.44 -12.55 10.03
CA PHE A 30 -4.60 -12.42 9.14
C PHE A 30 -5.41 -13.72 9.07
N GLU A 31 -4.75 -14.86 8.91
CA GLU A 31 -5.41 -16.15 8.75
C GLU A 31 -5.99 -16.69 10.07
N LYS A 32 -5.45 -16.27 11.21
CA LYS A 32 -5.91 -16.67 12.55
C LYS A 32 -7.25 -16.03 12.94
N TYR A 33 -7.58 -14.84 12.38
CA TYR A 33 -8.76 -14.07 12.76
C TYR A 33 -9.68 -13.77 11.55
N PRO A 34 -10.22 -14.81 10.90
CA PRO A 34 -11.10 -14.62 9.73
C PRO A 34 -12.37 -13.83 10.04
N GLU A 35 -12.86 -13.88 11.31
CA GLU A 35 -14.03 -13.15 11.78
C GLU A 35 -13.82 -11.64 11.85
N LEU A 36 -12.56 -11.17 11.89
CA LEU A 36 -12.22 -9.75 11.86
C LEU A 36 -12.01 -9.23 10.42
N THR A 37 -12.12 -10.12 9.43
CA THR A 37 -11.96 -9.75 8.02
C THR A 37 -13.29 -9.37 7.39
N GLU A 38 -13.25 -8.37 6.53
CA GLU A 38 -14.41 -7.91 5.76
C GLU A 38 -14.05 -7.75 4.28
N PRO A 39 -15.00 -7.80 3.35
CA PRO A 39 -14.77 -7.35 1.99
C PRO A 39 -14.35 -5.87 2.00
N GLU A 40 -13.36 -5.51 1.20
CA GLU A 40 -13.00 -4.09 1.05
C GLU A 40 -14.12 -3.35 0.33
N ASN A 41 -14.41 -2.14 0.78
CA ASN A 41 -15.40 -1.27 0.18
C ASN A 41 -14.68 -0.06 -0.43
N SER A 42 -14.93 0.22 -1.69
CA SER A 42 -14.36 1.38 -2.37
C SER A 42 -15.45 2.26 -2.97
N TYR A 43 -15.32 3.57 -2.76
CA TYR A 43 -16.17 4.54 -3.43
C TYR A 43 -15.72 4.71 -4.88
N LYS A 44 -16.61 4.47 -5.83
CA LYS A 44 -16.35 4.65 -7.25
C LYS A 44 -16.88 6.02 -7.70
N TYR A 45 -15.97 6.93 -7.96
CA TYR A 45 -16.34 8.30 -8.41
C TYR A 45 -17.14 8.30 -9.71
N GLN A 46 -16.88 7.35 -10.62
CA GLN A 46 -17.57 7.23 -11.91
C GLN A 46 -19.05 6.90 -11.73
N THR A 47 -19.37 6.02 -10.79
CA THR A 47 -20.75 5.58 -10.54
C THR A 47 -21.41 6.29 -9.37
N LYS A 48 -20.63 7.07 -8.59
CA LYS A 48 -21.05 7.71 -7.33
C LYS A 48 -21.64 6.71 -6.33
N LYS A 49 -21.12 5.48 -6.33
CA LYS A 49 -21.58 4.38 -5.46
C LYS A 49 -20.41 3.75 -4.72
N ILE A 50 -20.72 3.20 -3.54
CA ILE A 50 -19.81 2.27 -2.85
C ILE A 50 -19.98 0.91 -3.52
N GLU A 51 -18.89 0.35 -4.01
CA GLU A 51 -18.86 -1.03 -4.52
C GLU A 51 -18.07 -1.90 -3.55
N ILE A 52 -18.55 -3.12 -3.32
CA ILE A 52 -17.84 -4.12 -2.55
C ILE A 52 -16.80 -4.76 -3.46
N ASP A 53 -15.54 -4.67 -3.06
CA ASP A 53 -14.46 -5.37 -3.74
C ASP A 53 -14.50 -6.86 -3.40
N ASN A 54 -13.99 -7.69 -4.29
CA ASN A 54 -14.04 -9.15 -4.16
C ASN A 54 -12.87 -9.75 -3.39
N PHE A 55 -12.09 -8.94 -2.68
CA PHE A 55 -10.96 -9.39 -1.85
C PHE A 55 -11.19 -9.03 -0.37
N LYS A 56 -10.49 -9.71 0.53
CA LYS A 56 -10.66 -9.55 1.98
C LYS A 56 -9.66 -8.55 2.56
N CYS A 57 -10.14 -7.81 3.55
CA CYS A 57 -9.42 -6.79 4.30
C CYS A 57 -9.48 -7.06 5.80
N LEU A 58 -8.33 -6.99 6.49
CA LEU A 58 -8.25 -6.87 7.94
C LEU A 58 -7.71 -5.47 8.27
N ASN A 59 -8.59 -4.59 8.74
CA ASN A 59 -8.21 -3.21 9.05
C ASN A 59 -7.67 -3.08 10.47
N LEU A 60 -6.35 -3.21 10.63
CA LEU A 60 -5.66 -3.16 11.91
C LEU A 60 -5.90 -1.84 12.68
N SER A 61 -6.10 -0.73 11.96
CA SER A 61 -6.29 0.59 12.56
C SER A 61 -7.70 0.81 13.14
N ARG A 62 -8.67 -0.05 12.81
CA ARG A 62 -10.07 0.09 13.24
C ARG A 62 -10.48 -0.90 14.33
N ILE A 63 -9.63 -1.87 14.65
CA ILE A 63 -9.97 -2.87 15.67
C ILE A 63 -9.94 -2.21 17.05
N GLN A 64 -11.08 -2.23 17.73
CA GLN A 64 -11.20 -1.81 19.11
C GLN A 64 -10.72 -2.93 20.04
N ASN A 65 -9.93 -2.58 21.07
CA ASN A 65 -9.38 -3.54 22.02
C ASN A 65 -8.61 -4.69 21.35
N PRO A 66 -7.58 -4.39 20.53
CA PRO A 66 -6.81 -5.40 19.82
C PRO A 66 -6.06 -6.31 20.81
N ASN A 67 -6.06 -7.61 20.54
CA ASN A 67 -5.25 -8.57 21.26
C ASN A 67 -3.75 -8.46 20.90
N GLU A 68 -2.89 -9.24 21.56
CA GLU A 68 -1.44 -9.20 21.36
C GLU A 68 -1.02 -9.47 19.92
N ASP A 69 -1.66 -10.39 19.22
CA ASP A 69 -1.33 -10.72 17.82
C ASP A 69 -1.64 -9.55 16.88
N ILE A 70 -2.81 -8.93 17.06
CA ILE A 70 -3.23 -7.75 16.28
C ILE A 70 -2.32 -6.56 16.58
N LEU A 71 -1.99 -6.34 17.86
CA LEU A 71 -1.03 -5.30 18.28
C LEU A 71 0.35 -5.55 17.68
N TYR A 72 0.82 -6.80 17.66
CA TYR A 72 2.08 -7.16 17.01
C TYR A 72 2.06 -6.79 15.53
N ALA A 73 1.03 -7.23 14.77
CA ALA A 73 0.92 -6.94 13.34
C ALA A 73 0.85 -5.44 13.06
N LEU A 74 0.09 -4.69 13.86
CA LEU A 74 -0.04 -3.24 13.75
C LEU A 74 1.29 -2.52 14.03
N ASN A 75 2.01 -2.92 15.08
CA ASN A 75 3.27 -2.29 15.48
C ASN A 75 4.38 -2.57 14.45
N GLU A 76 4.50 -3.80 13.96
CA GLU A 76 5.45 -4.11 12.88
C GLU A 76 5.10 -3.36 11.59
N ALA A 77 3.83 -3.30 11.20
CA ALA A 77 3.40 -2.50 10.05
C ALA A 77 3.80 -1.03 10.23
N LYS A 78 3.45 -0.39 11.35
CA LYS A 78 3.81 1.00 11.65
C LYS A 78 5.31 1.26 11.59
N LYS A 79 6.12 0.36 12.15
CA LYS A 79 7.58 0.44 12.13
C LYS A 79 8.12 0.53 10.70
N TYR A 80 7.73 -0.39 9.81
CA TYR A 80 8.24 -0.39 8.44
C TYR A 80 7.65 0.73 7.58
N ILE A 81 6.40 1.13 7.81
CA ILE A 81 5.80 2.31 7.19
C ILE A 81 6.57 3.57 7.59
N SER A 82 6.94 3.73 8.87
CA SER A 82 7.73 4.88 9.33
C SER A 82 9.12 4.92 8.67
N ILE A 83 9.78 3.77 8.51
CA ILE A 83 11.04 3.68 7.78
C ILE A 83 10.85 4.09 6.32
N MET A 84 9.76 3.64 5.67
CA MET A 84 9.43 4.04 4.30
C MET A 84 9.21 5.55 4.17
N ILE A 85 8.46 6.16 5.08
CA ILE A 85 8.19 7.61 5.10
C ILE A 85 9.52 8.38 5.20
N ALA A 86 10.37 8.02 6.17
CA ALA A 86 11.66 8.68 6.37
C ALA A 86 12.54 8.61 5.12
N ASN A 87 12.65 7.44 4.50
CA ASN A 87 13.43 7.26 3.28
C ASN A 87 12.81 7.98 2.08
N TYR A 88 11.48 8.00 1.96
CA TYR A 88 10.79 8.73 0.90
C TYR A 88 11.04 10.24 0.99
N VAL A 89 10.94 10.81 2.18
CA VAL A 89 11.22 12.24 2.42
C VAL A 89 12.66 12.58 2.02
N LEU A 90 13.65 11.75 2.43
CA LEU A 90 15.05 11.92 2.03
C LEU A 90 15.24 11.79 0.51
N TYR A 91 14.55 10.83 -0.11
CA TYR A 91 14.59 10.64 -1.56
C TYR A 91 14.06 11.86 -2.32
N ILE A 92 12.89 12.39 -1.95
CA ILE A 92 12.30 13.59 -2.57
C ILE A 92 13.23 14.81 -2.41
N LYS A 93 13.84 14.97 -1.23
CA LYS A 93 14.87 16.01 -0.99
C LYS A 93 16.07 15.85 -1.93
N SER A 94 16.61 14.63 -2.04
CA SER A 94 17.78 14.35 -2.88
C SER A 94 17.55 14.64 -4.36
N LYS A 95 16.30 14.47 -4.82
CA LYS A 95 15.87 14.77 -6.20
C LYS A 95 15.59 16.25 -6.44
N LYS A 96 15.63 17.09 -5.41
CA LYS A 96 15.29 18.53 -5.50
C LYS A 96 13.88 18.80 -6.06
N ILE A 97 12.97 17.85 -5.95
CA ILE A 97 11.59 17.97 -6.44
C ILE A 97 10.80 18.93 -5.55
N SER A 98 11.00 18.87 -4.23
CA SER A 98 10.38 19.76 -3.26
C SER A 98 11.31 20.00 -2.06
N PRO A 99 12.35 20.82 -2.18
CA PRO A 99 13.34 20.98 -1.12
C PRO A 99 12.80 21.66 0.14
N THR A 100 11.77 22.53 0.00
CA THR A 100 11.32 23.41 1.06
C THR A 100 10.26 22.81 1.99
N PHE A 101 9.50 21.81 1.53
CA PHE A 101 8.35 21.24 2.26
C PHE A 101 8.49 19.76 2.58
N SER A 102 9.60 19.15 2.23
CA SER A 102 9.77 17.70 2.34
C SER A 102 9.60 17.17 3.78
N ASP A 103 9.97 17.96 4.80
CA ASP A 103 9.85 17.56 6.21
C ASP A 103 8.40 17.55 6.69
N LYS A 104 7.53 18.31 6.01
CA LYS A 104 6.10 18.41 6.30
C LYS A 104 5.23 17.72 5.27
N LEU A 105 5.83 17.03 4.30
CA LEU A 105 5.09 16.38 3.23
C LEU A 105 4.24 15.25 3.76
N ILE A 106 4.81 14.43 4.63
CA ILE A 106 4.15 13.28 5.27
C ILE A 106 4.65 13.18 6.71
N SER A 107 3.72 13.19 7.67
CA SER A 107 4.03 13.07 9.10
C SER A 107 3.40 11.83 9.75
N SER A 108 2.33 11.30 9.17
CA SER A 108 1.54 10.23 9.79
C SER A 108 1.00 9.23 8.77
N SER A 109 0.58 8.08 9.29
CA SER A 109 -0.09 7.04 8.52
C SER A 109 -1.38 6.60 9.22
N SER A 110 -2.39 6.25 8.45
CA SER A 110 -3.66 5.76 8.94
C SER A 110 -4.22 4.69 8.01
N ASN A 111 -5.30 4.05 8.46
CA ASN A 111 -6.01 3.03 7.70
C ASN A 111 -5.09 1.89 7.26
N ILE A 112 -4.28 1.39 8.22
CA ILE A 112 -3.34 0.29 7.98
C ILE A 112 -4.14 -1.01 7.86
N ARG A 113 -4.10 -1.62 6.68
CA ARG A 113 -4.92 -2.77 6.31
C ARG A 113 -4.06 -3.89 5.77
N ILE A 114 -4.31 -5.12 6.22
CA ILE A 114 -3.80 -6.31 5.54
C ILE A 114 -4.85 -6.72 4.51
N LEU A 115 -4.43 -6.90 3.26
CA LEU A 115 -5.29 -7.28 2.13
C LEU A 115 -4.89 -8.66 1.63
N LYS A 116 -5.89 -9.51 1.37
CA LYS A 116 -5.74 -10.86 0.82
C LYS A 116 -6.43 -10.94 -0.52
N TYR A 117 -5.68 -11.34 -1.55
CA TYR A 117 -6.19 -11.53 -2.91
C TYR A 117 -6.05 -12.99 -3.31
N GLU A 118 -7.14 -13.61 -3.68
CA GLU A 118 -7.22 -14.96 -4.22
C GLU A 118 -7.30 -14.95 -5.75
N LYS A 119 -7.28 -16.11 -6.38
CA LYS A 119 -7.38 -16.23 -7.85
C LYS A 119 -8.57 -15.45 -8.43
N GLY A 120 -8.30 -14.64 -9.44
CA GLY A 120 -9.27 -13.76 -10.10
C GLY A 120 -9.47 -12.40 -9.43
N GLN A 121 -8.95 -12.21 -8.20
CA GLN A 121 -9.13 -10.97 -7.45
C GLN A 121 -8.03 -9.95 -7.76
N CYS A 122 -8.41 -8.67 -7.73
CA CYS A 122 -7.52 -7.52 -7.95
C CYS A 122 -8.13 -6.25 -7.36
N ILE A 123 -7.31 -5.22 -7.17
CA ILE A 123 -7.81 -3.84 -7.03
C ILE A 123 -8.01 -3.29 -8.45
N LYS A 124 -9.22 -2.83 -8.75
CA LYS A 124 -9.52 -2.12 -10.00
C LYS A 124 -8.82 -0.77 -10.03
N ASP A 125 -8.63 -0.23 -11.23
CA ASP A 125 -8.02 1.08 -11.42
C ASP A 125 -8.82 2.18 -10.72
N HIS A 126 -8.12 2.95 -9.88
CA HIS A 126 -8.66 4.02 -9.06
C HIS A 126 -7.58 5.05 -8.72
N THR A 127 -7.95 6.09 -8.03
CA THR A 127 -7.04 7.04 -7.38
C THR A 127 -7.36 7.09 -5.89
N ASP A 128 -6.35 7.33 -5.05
CA ASP A 128 -6.51 7.47 -3.61
C ASP A 128 -6.76 8.93 -3.18
N VAL A 129 -7.21 9.75 -4.13
CA VAL A 129 -7.39 11.17 -3.90
C VAL A 129 -8.41 11.47 -2.81
N ASP A 130 -7.95 12.21 -1.82
CA ASP A 130 -8.73 12.83 -0.75
C ASP A 130 -8.05 14.15 -0.39
N SER A 131 -8.78 15.09 0.22
CA SER A 131 -8.25 16.40 0.60
C SER A 131 -7.05 16.32 1.56
N THR A 132 -6.91 15.24 2.28
CA THR A 132 -5.92 15.06 3.37
C THR A 132 -4.84 14.03 3.05
N ILE A 133 -5.10 13.07 2.14
CA ILE A 133 -4.13 12.05 1.76
C ILE A 133 -3.08 12.65 0.83
N ARG A 134 -1.81 12.44 1.15
CA ARG A 134 -0.65 12.91 0.35
C ARG A 134 -0.02 11.82 -0.48
N ALA A 135 0.02 10.61 0.07
CA ALA A 135 0.59 9.47 -0.61
C ALA A 135 -0.04 8.17 -0.10
N SER A 136 0.16 7.10 -0.85
CA SER A 136 -0.19 5.75 -0.45
C SER A 136 1.06 4.89 -0.30
N CYS A 137 1.02 3.96 0.65
CA CYS A 137 2.11 3.03 0.90
C CYS A 137 1.61 1.60 0.82
N THR A 138 2.37 0.74 0.14
CA THR A 138 2.13 -0.70 0.08
C THR A 138 3.37 -1.47 0.51
N LEU A 139 3.18 -2.52 1.33
CA LEU A 139 4.18 -3.50 1.73
C LEU A 139 3.73 -4.87 1.21
N ASN A 140 4.52 -5.54 0.39
CA ASN A 140 4.16 -6.84 -0.15
C ASN A 140 4.66 -7.96 0.78
N LEU A 141 3.75 -8.79 1.31
CA LEU A 141 4.08 -9.76 2.37
C LEU A 141 4.56 -11.11 1.85
N ASN A 142 4.21 -11.48 0.60
CA ASN A 142 4.64 -12.76 0.03
C ASN A 142 4.92 -12.66 -1.47
N LYS A 143 5.41 -13.77 -2.04
CA LYS A 143 5.74 -13.82 -3.47
C LYS A 143 5.29 -15.13 -4.13
N ASN A 144 4.70 -16.07 -3.38
CA ASN A 144 4.26 -17.39 -3.87
C ASN A 144 2.91 -17.32 -4.60
N TYR A 145 2.79 -16.38 -5.54
CA TYR A 145 1.63 -16.17 -6.41
C TYR A 145 2.09 -15.76 -7.81
N GLU A 146 1.18 -15.89 -8.78
CA GLU A 146 1.34 -15.42 -10.15
C GLU A 146 0.24 -14.39 -10.49
N GLY A 147 0.52 -13.45 -11.39
CA GLY A 147 -0.33 -12.29 -11.61
C GLY A 147 -0.09 -11.20 -10.55
N GLY A 148 -1.11 -10.38 -10.29
CA GLY A 148 -1.09 -9.41 -9.20
C GLY A 148 -0.06 -8.29 -9.31
N GLN A 149 0.51 -8.03 -10.50
CA GLN A 149 1.42 -6.91 -10.70
C GLN A 149 0.70 -5.61 -10.36
N PHE A 150 1.37 -4.75 -9.60
CA PHE A 150 0.88 -3.40 -9.35
C PHE A 150 1.07 -2.57 -10.62
N LYS A 151 0.05 -1.82 -11.02
CA LYS A 151 0.08 -1.05 -12.26
C LYS A 151 -0.31 0.41 -12.04
N PHE A 152 0.29 1.30 -12.83
CA PHE A 152 -0.01 2.71 -12.88
C PHE A 152 -0.31 3.13 -14.31
N PHE A 153 -1.11 4.21 -14.46
CA PHE A 153 -1.35 4.87 -15.74
C PHE A 153 -1.83 3.88 -16.81
N ASP A 154 -2.90 3.15 -16.50
CA ASP A 154 -3.49 2.15 -17.40
C ASP A 154 -2.50 1.06 -17.85
N GLY A 155 -1.62 0.66 -16.94
CA GLY A 155 -0.65 -0.39 -17.16
C GLY A 155 0.63 0.02 -17.90
N GLN A 156 0.84 1.33 -18.15
CA GLN A 156 2.08 1.82 -18.76
C GLN A 156 3.30 1.57 -17.85
N ILE A 157 3.09 1.56 -16.53
CA ILE A 157 4.12 1.18 -15.55
C ILE A 157 3.60 0.00 -14.76
N LYS A 158 4.37 -1.09 -14.72
CA LYS A 158 4.07 -2.30 -13.92
C LYS A 158 5.19 -2.57 -12.94
N GLU A 159 4.80 -2.88 -11.69
CA GLU A 159 5.72 -3.22 -10.61
C GLU A 159 5.50 -4.68 -10.19
N VAL A 160 6.57 -5.44 -10.17
CA VAL A 160 6.59 -6.82 -9.64
C VAL A 160 7.25 -6.79 -8.28
N PHE A 161 6.52 -7.17 -7.25
CA PHE A 161 7.03 -7.21 -5.88
C PHE A 161 7.56 -8.58 -5.50
N LYS A 162 8.60 -8.58 -4.67
CA LYS A 162 9.07 -9.74 -3.91
C LYS A 162 8.57 -9.64 -2.46
N THR A 163 8.75 -10.71 -1.70
CA THR A 163 8.44 -10.71 -0.26
C THR A 163 9.23 -9.61 0.45
N GLY A 164 8.54 -8.77 1.21
CA GLY A 164 9.13 -7.69 1.98
C GLY A 164 9.40 -6.40 1.21
N ASP A 165 9.12 -6.34 -0.10
CA ASP A 165 9.24 -5.10 -0.87
C ASP A 165 8.18 -4.08 -0.42
N ALA A 166 8.55 -2.81 -0.45
CA ALA A 166 7.67 -1.70 -0.09
C ALA A 166 7.74 -0.58 -1.13
N MET A 167 6.64 0.14 -1.30
CA MET A 167 6.56 1.28 -2.22
C MET A 167 5.67 2.38 -1.65
N ILE A 168 6.09 3.64 -1.85
CA ILE A 168 5.29 4.85 -1.67
C ILE A 168 5.11 5.53 -3.02
N PHE A 169 3.92 6.06 -3.27
CA PHE A 169 3.58 6.86 -4.44
C PHE A 169 2.56 7.94 -4.07
N PRO A 170 2.50 9.07 -4.81
CA PRO A 170 1.55 10.15 -4.54
C PRO A 170 0.10 9.70 -4.68
N ALA A 171 -0.80 10.30 -3.88
CA ALA A 171 -2.26 10.08 -3.92
C ALA A 171 -3.00 11.10 -4.80
N GLU A 172 -2.30 11.76 -5.71
CA GLU A 172 -2.86 12.79 -6.60
C GLU A 172 -3.78 12.17 -7.67
N PRO A 173 -4.74 12.96 -8.23
CA PRO A 173 -5.72 12.45 -9.20
C PRO A 173 -5.13 11.80 -10.45
N ILE A 174 -3.91 12.22 -10.85
CA ILE A 174 -3.22 11.67 -12.01
C ILE A 174 -2.56 10.30 -11.73
N TRP A 175 -2.47 9.87 -10.45
CA TRP A 175 -1.87 8.59 -10.05
C TRP A 175 -2.88 7.45 -10.07
N ILE A 176 -3.53 7.23 -11.23
CA ILE A 176 -4.41 6.08 -11.44
C ILE A 176 -3.59 4.82 -11.30
N HIS A 177 -4.05 3.91 -10.43
CA HIS A 177 -3.37 2.67 -10.13
C HIS A 177 -4.33 1.54 -9.77
N GLY A 178 -3.84 0.32 -9.87
CA GLY A 178 -4.55 -0.90 -9.54
C GLY A 178 -3.62 -2.10 -9.52
N THR A 179 -4.17 -3.30 -9.58
CA THR A 179 -3.38 -4.52 -9.75
C THR A 179 -3.95 -5.38 -10.85
N GLU A 180 -3.09 -6.16 -11.52
CA GLU A 180 -3.56 -7.26 -12.37
C GLU A 180 -4.22 -8.33 -11.49
N PRO A 181 -5.16 -9.13 -12.05
CA PRO A 181 -5.75 -10.24 -11.33
C PRO A 181 -4.69 -11.28 -10.92
N ILE A 182 -4.89 -11.89 -9.76
CA ILE A 182 -4.13 -13.07 -9.35
C ILE A 182 -4.51 -14.24 -10.26
N THR A 183 -3.54 -14.87 -10.87
CA THR A 183 -3.76 -16.05 -11.75
C THR A 183 -3.53 -17.37 -11.02
N LYS A 184 -2.65 -17.38 -9.99
CA LYS A 184 -2.34 -18.54 -9.17
C LYS A 184 -1.84 -18.14 -7.80
N GLY A 185 -2.16 -18.94 -6.78
CA GLY A 185 -1.77 -18.68 -5.40
C GLY A 185 -2.58 -17.58 -4.73
N ILE A 186 -2.04 -17.03 -3.65
CA ILE A 186 -2.67 -15.99 -2.84
C ILE A 186 -1.64 -14.89 -2.58
N ARG A 187 -2.03 -13.64 -2.80
CA ARG A 187 -1.22 -12.47 -2.48
C ARG A 187 -1.69 -11.83 -1.19
N TYR A 188 -0.73 -11.45 -0.34
CA TYR A 188 -0.97 -10.62 0.83
C TYR A 188 -0.15 -9.33 0.74
N SER A 189 -0.76 -8.21 1.09
CA SER A 189 -0.09 -6.92 1.21
C SER A 189 -0.62 -6.12 2.38
N ILE A 190 0.18 -5.18 2.90
CA ILE A 190 -0.30 -4.12 3.77
C ILE A 190 -0.42 -2.86 2.92
N ASN A 191 -1.56 -2.18 3.03
CA ASN A 191 -1.76 -0.87 2.41
C ASN A 191 -2.17 0.14 3.48
N CYS A 192 -1.71 1.38 3.34
CA CYS A 192 -2.12 2.49 4.21
C CYS A 192 -2.07 3.81 3.46
N PHE A 193 -2.76 4.80 4.01
CA PHE A 193 -2.74 6.18 3.54
C PHE A 193 -1.80 7.03 4.41
N LEU A 194 -1.13 7.98 3.77
CA LEU A 194 -0.14 8.86 4.38
C LEU A 194 -0.63 10.31 4.34
N TYR A 195 -0.47 11.02 5.45
CA TYR A 195 -1.02 12.35 5.69
C TYR A 195 0.07 13.34 6.09
N THR A 196 -0.23 14.63 5.89
CA THR A 196 0.61 15.70 6.43
C THR A 196 0.53 15.75 7.93
#